data_687da82ab74db00179dc8545fa376ce6
#
_entry.id   687da82ab74db00179dc8545fa376ce6
#
_cell.length_a   1.000
_cell.length_b   1.000
_cell.length_c   1.000
_cell.angle_alpha   90.00
_cell.angle_beta   90.00
_cell.angle_gamma   90.00
#
_symmetry.space_group_name_H-M   'P 1'
#
loop_
_entity.id
_entity.type
_entity.pdbx_description
1 polymer ?
#
loop_
_entity_poly.entity_id
_entity_poly.type
_entity_poly.pdbx_seq_one_letter_code
_entity_poly.pdbx_strand_id
1 'polypeptide(L)'
;TIFDKWIMYKLDDVAKDFKKYSSTYRFDLMANSIYEFVWNEYCDWYLEIVKNNTTETTKNYLIYSIIRILKICHPIIPFITEDIWSNLYHKKLVDEPDLINSKFPSQIRISKEDNIFERVSAIQEVIKKIRKSRTELGIHPKVNIEAKIIVKNKIISLDIAENIKLINNLSGIKLS
;
A
#
# COMPACT_ATOMS: atom_id res chain seq x y z
N THR A 1 10.11 5.38 4.33
CA THR A 1 9.88 5.95 2.99
C THR A 1 8.56 6.71 2.93
N ILE A 2 8.32 7.50 1.86
CA ILE A 2 7.02 8.15 1.63
C ILE A 2 5.90 7.13 1.45
N PHE A 3 6.21 5.96 0.90
CA PHE A 3 5.25 4.88 0.68
C PHE A 3 4.81 4.22 1.98
N ASP A 4 5.72 4.08 2.96
CA ASP A 4 5.39 3.54 4.27
C ASP A 4 4.40 4.47 5.00
N LYS A 5 4.63 5.78 4.95
CA LYS A 5 3.71 6.77 5.52
C LYS A 5 2.38 6.79 4.77
N TRP A 6 2.42 6.80 3.43
CA TRP A 6 1.24 6.79 2.58
C TRP A 6 0.31 5.61 2.90
N ILE A 7 0.86 4.38 2.98
CA ILE A 7 0.03 3.20 3.28
C ILE A 7 -0.56 3.24 4.69
N MET A 8 0.16 3.84 5.65
CA MET A 8 -0.37 4.04 7.00
C MET A 8 -1.56 5.01 7.04
N TYR A 9 -1.51 6.10 6.27
CA TYR A 9 -2.65 7.02 6.16
C TYR A 9 -3.85 6.34 5.49
N LYS A 10 -3.63 5.61 4.39
CA LYS A 10 -4.68 4.83 3.73
C LYS A 10 -5.33 3.82 4.68
N LEU A 11 -4.52 3.13 5.46
CA LEU A 11 -4.98 2.15 6.46
C LEU A 11 -5.80 2.81 7.59
N ASP A 12 -5.43 4.02 8.00
CA ASP A 12 -6.19 4.77 8.99
C ASP A 12 -7.56 5.23 8.43
N ASP A 13 -7.60 5.64 7.17
CA ASP A 13 -8.84 6.03 6.49
C ASP A 13 -9.79 4.83 6.33
N VAL A 14 -9.28 3.64 5.97
CA VAL A 14 -10.10 2.41 5.93
C VAL A 14 -10.65 2.05 7.31
N ALA A 15 -9.86 2.23 8.37
CA ALA A 15 -10.35 1.98 9.74
C ALA A 15 -11.45 2.97 10.16
N LYS A 16 -11.40 4.23 9.70
CA LYS A 16 -12.47 5.22 9.90
C LYS A 16 -13.72 4.87 9.10
N ASP A 17 -13.54 4.50 7.83
CA ASP A 17 -14.63 4.08 6.96
C ASP A 17 -15.33 2.83 7.51
N PHE A 18 -14.58 1.86 8.01
CA PHE A 18 -15.14 0.69 8.69
C PHE A 18 -16.06 1.10 9.82
N LYS A 19 -15.62 1.96 10.74
CA LYS A 19 -16.43 2.44 11.86
C LYS A 19 -17.68 3.18 11.40
N LYS A 20 -17.54 4.06 10.42
CA LYS A 20 -18.63 4.84 9.84
C LYS A 20 -19.67 3.93 9.20
N TYR A 21 -19.27 3.00 8.35
CA TYR A 21 -20.19 2.12 7.63
C TYR A 21 -20.81 1.06 8.55
N SER A 22 -20.06 0.55 9.52
CA SER A 22 -20.59 -0.34 10.55
C SER A 22 -21.69 0.34 11.38
N SER A 23 -21.50 1.59 11.81
CA SER A 23 -22.49 2.32 12.60
C SER A 23 -23.76 2.68 11.82
N THR A 24 -23.69 2.69 10.50
CA THR A 24 -24.82 2.96 9.60
C THR A 24 -25.38 1.68 8.93
N TYR A 25 -24.90 0.51 9.34
CA TYR A 25 -25.28 -0.80 8.78
C TYR A 25 -25.04 -0.93 7.27
N ARG A 26 -24.13 -0.13 6.70
CA ARG A 26 -23.74 -0.19 5.29
C ARG A 26 -22.59 -1.17 5.10
N PHE A 27 -22.89 -2.47 5.33
CA PHE A 27 -21.91 -3.54 5.21
C PHE A 27 -21.38 -3.74 3.79
N ASP A 28 -22.16 -3.38 2.79
CA ASP A 28 -21.76 -3.29 1.38
C ASP A 28 -20.57 -2.33 1.18
N LEU A 29 -20.69 -1.10 1.68
CA LEU A 29 -19.62 -0.10 1.58
C LEU A 29 -18.42 -0.45 2.45
N MET A 30 -18.66 -1.06 3.62
CA MET A 30 -17.61 -1.50 4.51
C MET A 30 -16.73 -2.58 3.85
N ALA A 31 -17.34 -3.60 3.27
CA ALA A 31 -16.62 -4.67 2.59
C ALA A 31 -15.88 -4.15 1.35
N ASN A 32 -16.52 -3.26 0.57
CA ASN A 32 -15.91 -2.67 -0.61
C ASN A 32 -14.69 -1.80 -0.25
N SER A 33 -14.79 -0.96 0.78
CA SER A 33 -13.67 -0.12 1.24
C SER A 33 -12.44 -0.95 1.63
N ILE A 34 -12.65 -2.08 2.33
CA ILE A 34 -11.58 -3.01 2.68
C ILE A 34 -10.98 -3.67 1.43
N TYR A 35 -11.86 -4.17 0.53
CA TYR A 35 -11.42 -4.83 -0.69
C TYR A 35 -10.57 -3.91 -1.57
N GLU A 36 -11.06 -2.70 -1.84
CA GLU A 36 -10.33 -1.68 -2.62
C GLU A 36 -8.96 -1.37 -2.01
N PHE A 37 -8.91 -1.20 -0.71
CA PHE A 37 -7.65 -0.92 -0.03
C PHE A 37 -6.68 -2.11 -0.12
N VAL A 38 -7.14 -3.31 0.27
CA VAL A 38 -6.26 -4.49 0.34
C VAL A 38 -5.77 -4.88 -1.05
N TRP A 39 -6.65 -4.89 -2.04
CA TRP A 39 -6.30 -5.32 -3.39
C TRP A 39 -5.53 -4.24 -4.15
N ASN A 40 -6.13 -3.06 -4.32
CA ASN A 40 -5.61 -2.04 -5.22
C ASN A 40 -4.47 -1.20 -4.64
N GLU A 41 -4.45 -1.00 -3.31
CA GLU A 41 -3.45 -0.13 -2.68
C GLU A 41 -2.34 -0.95 -2.00
N TYR A 42 -2.72 -1.93 -1.18
CA TYR A 42 -1.76 -2.71 -0.42
C TYR A 42 -1.04 -3.76 -1.29
N CYS A 43 -1.79 -4.64 -1.96
CA CYS A 43 -1.21 -5.71 -2.76
C CYS A 43 -0.58 -5.21 -4.06
N ASP A 44 -1.31 -4.41 -4.85
CA ASP A 44 -0.85 -3.99 -6.18
C ASP A 44 0.27 -2.95 -6.14
N TRP A 45 0.32 -2.14 -5.07
CA TRP A 45 1.31 -1.09 -4.96
C TRP A 45 2.27 -1.29 -3.82
N TYR A 46 1.81 -1.29 -2.57
CA TYR A 46 2.73 -1.26 -1.44
C TYR A 46 3.64 -2.49 -1.37
N LEU A 47 3.08 -3.69 -1.54
CA LEU A 47 3.88 -4.91 -1.54
C LEU A 47 4.89 -4.96 -2.69
N GLU A 48 4.53 -4.51 -3.88
CA GLU A 48 5.45 -4.47 -5.02
C GLU A 48 6.58 -3.45 -4.81
N ILE A 49 6.28 -2.30 -4.19
CA ILE A 49 7.27 -1.29 -3.82
C ILE A 49 8.25 -1.85 -2.79
N VAL A 50 7.74 -2.50 -1.74
CA VAL A 50 8.54 -3.06 -0.66
C VAL A 50 9.45 -4.18 -1.13
N LYS A 51 9.02 -5.05 -2.04
CA LYS A 51 9.85 -6.11 -2.63
C LYS A 51 11.16 -5.58 -3.24
N ASN A 52 11.12 -4.38 -3.79
CA ASN A 52 12.26 -3.78 -4.47
C ASN A 52 13.18 -2.95 -3.55
N ASN A 53 12.73 -2.61 -2.34
CA ASN A 53 13.49 -1.75 -1.43
C ASN A 53 13.14 -2.05 0.04
N THR A 54 13.59 -3.20 0.53
CA THR A 54 13.29 -3.66 1.88
C THR A 54 14.37 -3.23 2.87
N THR A 55 14.07 -2.18 3.64
CA THR A 55 14.86 -1.79 4.83
C THR A 55 14.26 -2.42 6.09
N GLU A 56 14.99 -2.43 7.20
CA GLU A 56 14.46 -2.90 8.49
C GLU A 56 13.24 -2.07 8.94
N THR A 57 13.30 -0.76 8.74
CA THR A 57 12.16 0.13 9.01
C THR A 57 10.94 -0.24 8.16
N THR A 58 11.14 -0.53 6.88
CA THR A 58 10.05 -0.94 5.97
C THR A 58 9.46 -2.29 6.38
N LYS A 59 10.27 -3.24 6.85
CA LYS A 59 9.76 -4.51 7.40
C LYS A 59 8.85 -4.29 8.61
N ASN A 60 9.23 -3.39 9.50
CA ASN A 60 8.39 -3.04 10.66
C ASN A 60 7.05 -2.43 10.23
N TYR A 61 7.05 -1.54 9.22
CA TYR A 61 5.81 -1.01 8.64
C TYR A 61 4.97 -2.11 7.99
N LEU A 62 5.59 -3.06 7.29
CA LEU A 62 4.91 -4.20 6.67
C LEU A 62 4.22 -5.08 7.72
N ILE A 63 4.94 -5.47 8.79
CA ILE A 63 4.38 -6.26 9.89
C ILE A 63 3.24 -5.49 10.58
N TYR A 64 3.46 -4.24 10.89
CA TYR A 64 2.46 -3.39 11.53
C TYR A 64 1.21 -3.24 10.66
N SER A 65 1.37 -3.05 9.35
CA SER A 65 0.23 -2.91 8.43
C SER A 65 -0.58 -4.20 8.32
N ILE A 66 0.07 -5.38 8.20
CA ILE A 66 -0.66 -6.65 8.12
C ILE A 66 -1.43 -6.95 9.41
N ILE A 67 -0.84 -6.67 10.58
CA ILE A 67 -1.53 -6.80 11.86
C ILE A 67 -2.81 -5.95 11.89
N ARG A 68 -2.74 -4.71 11.43
CA ARG A 68 -3.92 -3.83 11.40
C ARG A 68 -4.95 -4.26 10.38
N ILE A 69 -4.53 -4.71 9.21
CA ILE A 69 -5.43 -5.26 8.17
C ILE A 69 -6.21 -6.44 8.74
N LEU A 70 -5.52 -7.38 9.39
CA LEU A 70 -6.17 -8.54 10.01
C LEU A 70 -7.23 -8.12 11.03
N LYS A 71 -6.90 -7.15 11.89
CA LYS A 71 -7.85 -6.62 12.90
C LYS A 71 -9.07 -5.94 12.28
N ILE A 72 -8.89 -5.23 11.15
CA ILE A 72 -9.99 -4.57 10.44
C ILE A 72 -10.86 -5.60 9.71
N CYS A 73 -10.24 -6.61 9.10
CA CYS A 73 -10.93 -7.63 8.31
C CYS A 73 -11.64 -8.69 9.20
N HIS A 74 -11.16 -8.92 10.42
CA HIS A 74 -11.64 -10.01 11.28
C HIS A 74 -13.15 -10.05 11.50
N PRO A 75 -13.87 -8.93 11.71
CA PRO A 75 -15.32 -8.96 11.85
C PRO A 75 -16.09 -9.44 10.62
N ILE A 76 -15.46 -9.45 9.43
CA ILE A 76 -16.09 -9.85 8.16
C ILE A 76 -15.65 -11.26 7.75
N ILE A 77 -14.37 -11.57 7.89
CA ILE A 77 -13.77 -12.84 7.45
C ILE A 77 -12.96 -13.48 8.59
N PRO A 78 -13.62 -13.88 9.72
CA PRO A 78 -12.93 -14.27 10.94
C PRO A 78 -12.02 -15.49 10.76
N PHE A 79 -12.43 -16.51 10.02
CA PHE A 79 -11.67 -17.77 9.91
C PHE A 79 -10.30 -17.59 9.27
N ILE A 80 -10.21 -16.93 8.12
CA ILE A 80 -8.94 -16.73 7.43
C ILE A 80 -8.03 -15.76 8.19
N THR A 81 -8.60 -14.74 8.83
CA THR A 81 -7.82 -13.78 9.61
C THR A 81 -7.26 -14.40 10.88
N GLU A 82 -8.00 -15.30 11.53
CA GLU A 82 -7.53 -16.05 12.69
C GLU A 82 -6.41 -17.03 12.32
N ASP A 83 -6.53 -17.74 11.20
CA ASP A 83 -5.50 -18.64 10.72
C ASP A 83 -4.19 -17.92 10.44
N ILE A 84 -4.26 -16.78 9.74
CA ILE A 84 -3.06 -15.93 9.49
C ILE A 84 -2.49 -15.40 10.81
N TRP A 85 -3.35 -14.97 11.75
CA TRP A 85 -2.94 -14.46 13.05
C TRP A 85 -2.20 -15.53 13.87
N SER A 86 -2.70 -16.74 13.91
CA SER A 86 -2.03 -17.87 14.55
C SER A 86 -0.61 -18.08 14.02
N ASN A 87 -0.42 -17.95 12.70
CA ASN A 87 0.91 -18.03 12.09
C ASN A 87 1.83 -16.87 12.53
N LEU A 88 1.28 -15.66 12.71
CA LEU A 88 2.05 -14.52 13.24
C LEU A 88 2.42 -14.75 14.71
N TYR A 89 1.50 -15.29 15.51
CA TYR A 89 1.75 -15.62 16.90
C TYR A 89 2.85 -16.67 17.05
N HIS A 90 2.82 -17.74 16.29
CA HIS A 90 3.89 -18.76 16.29
C HIS A 90 5.25 -18.20 15.89
N LYS A 91 5.28 -17.17 15.06
CA LYS A 91 6.50 -16.44 14.69
C LYS A 91 6.88 -15.34 15.69
N LYS A 92 6.16 -15.19 16.80
CA LYS A 92 6.37 -14.17 17.83
C LYS A 92 6.32 -12.73 17.30
N LEU A 93 5.46 -12.50 16.31
CA LEU A 93 5.23 -11.18 15.73
C LEU A 93 4.04 -10.46 16.38
N VAL A 94 3.23 -11.18 17.14
CA VAL A 94 2.13 -10.69 17.97
C VAL A 94 2.15 -11.40 19.32
N ASP A 95 1.67 -10.74 20.37
CA ASP A 95 1.70 -11.26 21.75
C ASP A 95 0.45 -12.07 22.11
N GLU A 96 -0.70 -11.67 21.53
CA GLU A 96 -2.01 -12.32 21.79
C GLU A 96 -2.17 -13.56 20.91
N PRO A 97 -2.54 -14.73 21.50
CA PRO A 97 -2.70 -15.96 20.73
C PRO A 97 -3.86 -15.90 19.74
N ASP A 98 -4.97 -15.24 20.12
CA ASP A 98 -6.21 -15.20 19.35
C ASP A 98 -6.53 -13.76 18.92
N LEU A 99 -6.83 -13.57 17.66
CA LEU A 99 -7.16 -12.26 17.09
C LEU A 99 -8.48 -11.71 17.65
N ILE A 100 -9.45 -12.59 17.93
CA ILE A 100 -10.75 -12.20 18.46
C ILE A 100 -10.65 -11.43 19.80
N ASN A 101 -9.62 -11.69 20.60
CA ASN A 101 -9.37 -11.00 21.86
C ASN A 101 -8.67 -9.64 21.67
N SER A 102 -8.22 -9.33 20.47
CA SER A 102 -7.49 -8.11 20.20
C SER A 102 -8.43 -6.90 20.05
N LYS A 103 -7.94 -5.71 20.46
CA LYS A 103 -8.70 -4.48 20.27
C LYS A 103 -8.70 -4.05 18.80
N PHE A 104 -9.84 -3.52 18.34
CA PHE A 104 -9.93 -2.87 17.03
C PHE A 104 -8.91 -1.73 16.94
N PRO A 105 -8.29 -1.51 15.77
CA PRO A 105 -7.22 -0.54 15.63
C PRO A 105 -7.65 0.88 16.01
N SER A 106 -6.85 1.53 16.86
CA SER A 106 -6.99 2.96 17.15
C SER A 106 -6.44 3.81 16.02
N GLN A 107 -6.81 5.09 15.98
CA GLN A 107 -6.29 6.05 15.01
C GLN A 107 -4.76 6.14 15.08
N ILE A 108 -4.11 6.17 13.93
CA ILE A 108 -2.66 6.32 13.84
C ILE A 108 -2.31 7.79 14.06
N ARG A 109 -1.44 8.07 15.03
CA ARG A 109 -0.89 9.41 15.27
C ARG A 109 0.40 9.59 14.48
N ILE A 110 0.26 9.83 13.18
CA ILE A 110 1.40 10.23 12.33
C ILE A 110 1.27 11.73 12.07
N SER A 111 2.39 12.46 12.16
CA SER A 111 2.42 13.85 11.73
C SER A 111 2.00 13.93 10.26
N LYS A 112 0.94 14.68 9.95
CA LYS A 112 0.51 14.88 8.57
C LYS A 112 1.67 15.47 7.78
N GLU A 113 2.11 14.75 6.78
CA GLU A 113 3.03 15.26 5.78
C GLU A 113 2.17 15.80 4.65
N ASP A 114 2.31 17.09 4.38
CA ASP A 114 1.52 17.75 3.35
C ASP A 114 1.80 17.12 1.97
N ASN A 115 0.74 16.90 1.21
CA ASN A 115 0.77 16.40 -0.17
C ASN A 115 1.30 14.97 -0.38
N ILE A 116 1.38 14.11 0.66
CA ILE A 116 1.90 12.74 0.49
C ILE A 116 1.10 11.93 -0.53
N PHE A 117 -0.23 12.09 -0.54
CA PHE A 117 -1.11 11.41 -1.50
C PHE A 117 -0.85 11.87 -2.93
N GLU A 118 -0.67 13.18 -3.15
CA GLU A 118 -0.35 13.75 -4.45
C GLU A 118 1.02 13.27 -4.96
N ARG A 119 2.02 13.26 -4.09
CA ARG A 119 3.38 12.81 -4.40
C ARG A 119 3.42 11.34 -4.80
N VAL A 120 2.79 10.46 -4.02
CA VAL A 120 2.71 9.02 -4.34
C VAL A 120 1.85 8.78 -5.58
N SER A 121 0.71 9.47 -5.72
CA SER A 121 -0.14 9.38 -6.90
C SER A 121 0.62 9.77 -8.18
N ALA A 122 1.46 10.80 -8.13
CA ALA A 122 2.26 11.20 -9.28
C ALA A 122 3.23 10.10 -9.73
N ILE A 123 3.89 9.41 -8.78
CA ILE A 123 4.77 8.26 -9.09
C ILE A 123 3.95 7.11 -9.71
N GLN A 124 2.80 6.79 -9.12
CA GLN A 124 1.90 5.75 -9.63
C GLN A 124 1.42 6.07 -11.06
N GLU A 125 1.05 7.32 -11.31
CA GLU A 125 0.64 7.82 -12.63
C GLU A 125 1.73 7.65 -13.68
N VAL A 126 2.98 7.98 -13.35
CA VAL A 126 4.13 7.77 -14.24
C VAL A 126 4.26 6.30 -14.61
N ILE A 127 4.23 5.41 -13.62
CA ILE A 127 4.33 3.97 -13.85
C ILE A 127 3.16 3.45 -14.70
N LYS A 128 1.93 3.87 -14.40
CA LYS A 128 0.73 3.51 -15.16
C LYS A 128 0.82 3.97 -16.62
N LYS A 129 1.24 5.22 -16.85
CA LYS A 129 1.39 5.77 -18.22
C LYS A 129 2.42 5.01 -19.02
N ILE A 130 3.57 4.68 -18.43
CA ILE A 130 4.61 3.89 -19.08
C ILE A 130 4.08 2.49 -19.45
N ARG A 131 3.46 1.80 -18.50
CA ARG A 131 2.86 0.47 -18.73
C ARG A 131 1.80 0.50 -19.85
N LYS A 132 0.95 1.52 -19.84
CA LYS A 132 -0.09 1.74 -20.87
C LYS A 132 0.56 1.96 -22.24
N SER A 133 1.52 2.86 -22.37
CA SER A 133 2.22 3.12 -23.63
C SER A 133 2.95 1.87 -24.16
N ARG A 134 3.55 1.06 -23.29
CA ARG A 134 4.15 -0.23 -23.70
C ARG A 134 3.12 -1.15 -24.31
N THR A 135 1.96 -1.28 -23.68
CA THR A 135 0.87 -2.13 -24.18
C THR A 135 0.34 -1.63 -25.52
N GLU A 136 0.11 -0.32 -25.65
CA GLU A 136 -0.38 0.30 -26.89
C GLU A 136 0.59 0.13 -28.07
N LEU A 137 1.90 0.15 -27.79
CA LEU A 137 2.95 -0.04 -28.78
C LEU A 137 3.29 -1.53 -29.03
N GLY A 138 2.62 -2.47 -28.37
CA GLY A 138 2.89 -3.89 -28.48
C GLY A 138 4.28 -4.32 -28.01
N ILE A 139 4.92 -3.55 -27.13
CA ILE A 139 6.28 -3.78 -26.67
C ILE A 139 6.30 -4.84 -25.57
N HIS A 140 6.99 -5.94 -25.80
CA HIS A 140 7.10 -7.03 -24.84
C HIS A 140 7.75 -6.56 -23.51
N PRO A 141 7.28 -7.01 -22.33
CA PRO A 141 7.79 -6.59 -21.03
C PRO A 141 9.29 -6.75 -20.81
N LYS A 142 9.94 -7.69 -21.49
CA LYS A 142 11.39 -7.94 -21.38
C LYS A 142 12.25 -7.02 -22.24
N VAL A 143 11.65 -6.22 -23.12
CA VAL A 143 12.40 -5.28 -23.97
C VAL A 143 12.73 -4.03 -23.15
N ASN A 144 14.02 -3.72 -23.02
CA ASN A 144 14.46 -2.47 -22.40
C ASN A 144 14.16 -1.29 -23.33
N ILE A 145 13.51 -0.27 -22.80
CA ILE A 145 13.22 0.98 -23.50
C ILE A 145 13.82 2.11 -22.69
N GLU A 146 14.36 3.08 -23.37
CA GLU A 146 14.72 4.36 -22.78
C GLU A 146 13.54 5.32 -22.89
N ALA A 147 13.23 6.01 -21.80
CA ALA A 147 12.17 7.01 -21.76
C ALA A 147 12.65 8.26 -21.02
N LYS A 148 12.16 9.41 -21.46
CA LYS A 148 12.41 10.69 -20.81
C LYS A 148 11.13 11.21 -20.20
N ILE A 149 11.18 11.57 -18.91
CA ILE A 149 10.05 12.17 -18.20
C ILE A 149 10.30 13.68 -18.06
N ILE A 150 9.31 14.48 -18.43
CA ILE A 150 9.33 15.93 -18.23
C ILE A 150 8.31 16.27 -17.16
N VAL A 151 8.79 16.75 -16.01
CA VAL A 151 7.96 17.11 -14.86
C VAL A 151 8.06 18.59 -14.60
N LYS A 152 6.92 19.29 -14.53
CA LYS A 152 6.87 20.73 -14.27
C LYS A 152 6.97 21.08 -12.78
N ASN A 153 6.48 20.19 -11.90
CA ASN A 153 6.49 20.40 -10.46
C ASN A 153 7.83 19.94 -9.87
N LYS A 154 8.53 20.86 -9.19
CA LYS A 154 9.87 20.61 -8.64
C LYS A 154 9.88 19.53 -7.54
N ILE A 155 8.86 19.47 -6.66
CA ILE A 155 8.78 18.48 -5.58
C ILE A 155 8.57 17.09 -6.19
N ILE A 156 7.62 16.96 -7.11
CA ILE A 156 7.33 15.69 -7.81
C ILE A 156 8.56 15.24 -8.63
N SER A 157 9.30 16.17 -9.22
CA SER A 157 10.54 15.87 -9.96
C SER A 157 11.60 15.26 -9.04
N LEU A 158 11.75 15.77 -7.82
CA LEU A 158 12.67 15.21 -6.83
C LEU A 158 12.20 13.81 -6.38
N ASP A 159 10.93 13.63 -6.08
CA ASP A 159 10.38 12.32 -5.70
C ASP A 159 10.59 11.27 -6.80
N ILE A 160 10.39 11.63 -8.07
CA ILE A 160 10.64 10.73 -9.20
C ILE A 160 12.14 10.41 -9.30
N ALA A 161 13.02 11.38 -9.17
CA ALA A 161 14.47 11.18 -9.23
C ALA A 161 14.96 10.26 -8.09
N GLU A 162 14.49 10.46 -6.87
CA GLU A 162 14.81 9.61 -5.72
C GLU A 162 14.31 8.17 -5.88
N ASN A 163 13.20 7.98 -6.59
CA ASN A 163 12.57 6.69 -6.79
C ASN A 163 12.78 6.11 -8.20
N ILE A 164 13.75 6.61 -8.97
CA ILE A 164 13.97 6.23 -10.36
C ILE A 164 14.21 4.72 -10.52
N LYS A 165 14.95 4.09 -9.62
CA LYS A 165 15.20 2.65 -9.64
C LYS A 165 13.91 1.85 -9.44
N LEU A 166 13.04 2.30 -8.53
CA LEU A 166 11.73 1.69 -8.28
C LEU A 166 10.84 1.81 -9.52
N ILE A 167 10.76 3.01 -10.11
CA ILE A 167 9.98 3.27 -11.32
C ILE A 167 10.46 2.39 -12.47
N ASN A 168 11.78 2.29 -12.67
CA ASN A 168 12.37 1.44 -13.69
C ASN A 168 11.99 -0.03 -13.51
N ASN A 169 12.11 -0.54 -12.28
CA ASN A 169 11.77 -1.93 -11.97
C ASN A 169 10.28 -2.23 -12.18
N LEU A 170 9.39 -1.33 -11.70
CA LEU A 170 7.95 -1.53 -11.79
C LEU A 170 7.37 -1.28 -13.18
N SER A 171 8.03 -0.49 -14.02
CA SER A 171 7.58 -0.16 -15.38
C SER A 171 8.33 -0.93 -16.47
N GLY A 172 9.43 -1.59 -16.13
CA GLY A 172 10.26 -2.34 -17.07
C GLY A 172 10.98 -1.47 -18.11
N ILE A 173 11.41 -0.26 -17.70
CA ILE A 173 12.14 0.68 -18.57
C ILE A 173 13.43 1.15 -17.89
N LYS A 174 14.29 1.84 -18.66
CA LYS A 174 15.38 2.66 -18.13
C LYS A 174 15.03 4.14 -18.32
N LEU A 175 14.80 4.85 -17.22
CA LEU A 175 14.72 6.30 -17.23
C LEU A 175 16.12 6.89 -17.17
N SER A 176 16.39 7.83 -18.03
CA SER A 176 17.61 8.64 -18.04
C SER A 176 17.30 10.07 -17.60
#